data_ab252fe3155905460c8735c48cec9912
#
_entry.id   ab252fe3155905460c8735c48cec9912
#
_cell.length_a   1.000
_cell.length_b   1.000
_cell.length_c   1.000
_cell.angle_alpha   90.00
_cell.angle_beta   90.00
_cell.angle_gamma   90.00
#
_symmetry.space_group_name_H-M   'P 1'
#
loop_
_entity.id
_entity.type
_entity.pdbx_description
1 polymer ?
#
loop_
_entity_poly.entity_id
_entity_poly.type
_entity_poly.pdbx_seq_one_letter_code
_entity_poly.pdbx_strand_id
1 'polypeptide(L)'
;VLILLAGGFFWYVSNYYRAEDVALEVLASGDHLEVRDDLTILSPSYPTDTAIIFYPGAKVEGTAYLPLLDQLRQTGLTCILVEMPFYLAIFDVNAAEDVMAQFPDIQHWYIAGHSMGGAMASQFASEHPDEVDGLILLGAYLYGDYPPADTLTVYGSLNQSVEDEIDYTENVVEIQ
;
A
#
# COMPACT_ATOMS: atom_id res chain seq x y z
N VAL A 1 -15.11 -2.04 31.95
CA VAL A 1 -14.52 -2.94 30.95
C VAL A 1 -14.37 -2.20 29.60
N LEU A 2 -15.45 -1.64 29.02
CA LEU A 2 -15.39 -0.92 27.71
C LEU A 2 -14.40 0.24 27.68
N ILE A 3 -14.33 1.05 28.76
CA ILE A 3 -13.38 2.19 28.86
C ILE A 3 -11.91 1.68 28.87
N LEU A 4 -11.63 0.57 29.53
CA LEU A 4 -10.30 -0.03 29.55
C LEU A 4 -9.91 -0.61 28.19
N LEU A 5 -10.85 -1.24 27.49
CA LEU A 5 -10.64 -1.76 26.14
C LEU A 5 -10.40 -0.63 25.15
N ALA A 6 -11.22 0.44 25.19
CA ALA A 6 -11.04 1.62 24.36
C ALA A 6 -9.69 2.31 24.67
N GLY A 7 -9.35 2.50 25.95
CA GLY A 7 -8.06 3.08 26.35
C GLY A 7 -6.88 2.24 25.89
N GLY A 8 -6.96 0.92 26.01
CA GLY A 8 -5.96 -0.01 25.51
C GLY A 8 -5.80 0.04 23.99
N PHE A 9 -6.91 0.11 23.25
CA PHE A 9 -6.89 0.26 21.79
C PHE A 9 -6.23 1.59 21.37
N PHE A 10 -6.67 2.72 21.96
CA PHE A 10 -6.06 4.02 21.62
C PHE A 10 -4.58 4.09 21.99
N TRP A 11 -4.18 3.50 23.10
CA TRP A 11 -2.76 3.38 23.46
C TRP A 11 -1.99 2.54 22.42
N TYR A 12 -2.56 1.42 21.97
CA TYR A 12 -1.96 0.54 20.96
C TYR A 12 -1.76 1.27 19.64
N VAL A 13 -2.78 1.96 19.11
CA VAL A 13 -2.69 2.65 17.81
C VAL A 13 -1.90 3.96 17.86
N SER A 14 -1.79 4.61 19.04
CA SER A 14 -0.96 5.80 19.21
C SER A 14 0.54 5.51 19.25
N ASN A 15 0.93 4.25 19.42
CA ASN A 15 2.33 3.81 19.39
C ASN A 15 2.66 3.20 18.02
N TYR A 16 2.93 4.05 17.03
CA TYR A 16 3.21 3.69 15.64
C TYR A 16 4.60 4.12 15.18
N TYR A 17 5.08 3.52 14.10
CA TYR A 17 6.34 3.85 13.46
C TYR A 17 6.19 5.13 12.63
N ARG A 18 6.98 6.13 12.94
CA ARG A 18 6.93 7.44 12.27
C ARG A 18 7.80 7.46 11.05
N ALA A 19 7.47 8.38 10.13
CA ALA A 19 8.31 8.68 8.98
C ALA A 19 9.67 9.26 9.43
N GLU A 20 10.73 8.86 8.77
CA GLU A 20 12.08 9.39 8.95
C GLU A 20 12.31 10.63 8.08
N ASP A 21 13.41 11.35 8.34
CA ASP A 21 13.75 12.62 7.68
C ASP A 21 13.73 12.51 6.15
N VAL A 22 14.21 11.40 5.58
CA VAL A 22 14.22 11.16 4.12
C VAL A 22 12.79 11.19 3.53
N ALA A 23 11.81 10.68 4.26
CA ALA A 23 10.41 10.71 3.81
C ALA A 23 9.80 12.10 3.96
N LEU A 24 10.17 12.83 5.02
CA LEU A 24 9.76 14.21 5.24
C LEU A 24 10.37 15.16 4.19
N GLU A 25 11.57 14.88 3.69
CA GLU A 25 12.19 15.62 2.58
C GLU A 25 11.39 15.44 1.29
N VAL A 26 10.92 14.22 0.97
CA VAL A 26 10.04 13.98 -0.18
C VAL A 26 8.74 14.75 -0.02
N LEU A 27 8.12 14.70 1.15
CA LEU A 27 6.89 15.45 1.45
C LEU A 27 7.09 16.96 1.26
N ALA A 28 8.22 17.50 1.68
CA ALA A 28 8.55 18.92 1.59
C ALA A 28 8.94 19.37 0.17
N SER A 29 9.33 18.48 -0.73
CA SER A 29 9.75 18.80 -2.10
C SER A 29 8.60 19.34 -2.98
N GLY A 30 7.36 18.96 -2.72
CA GLY A 30 6.12 19.60 -3.14
C GLY A 30 5.74 19.58 -4.62
N ASP A 31 6.69 19.53 -5.53
CA ASP A 31 6.46 19.81 -6.96
C ASP A 31 5.58 18.78 -7.71
N HIS A 32 5.46 17.56 -7.16
CA HIS A 32 4.71 16.44 -7.78
C HIS A 32 3.82 15.72 -6.78
N LEU A 33 3.55 16.34 -5.64
CA LEU A 33 2.86 15.73 -4.53
C LEU A 33 1.67 16.58 -4.10
N GLU A 34 0.51 15.95 -4.02
CA GLU A 34 -0.73 16.55 -3.50
C GLU A 34 -1.18 15.77 -2.27
N VAL A 35 -1.33 16.45 -1.14
CA VAL A 35 -1.87 15.86 0.09
C VAL A 35 -3.33 16.26 0.22
N ARG A 36 -4.19 15.27 0.35
CA ARG A 36 -5.62 15.38 0.71
C ARG A 36 -5.82 14.79 2.11
N ASP A 37 -7.03 14.87 2.65
CA ASP A 37 -7.32 14.43 4.02
C ASP A 37 -6.97 12.93 4.25
N ASP A 38 -7.21 12.08 3.26
CA ASP A 38 -7.07 10.63 3.32
C ASP A 38 -6.11 10.05 2.25
N LEU A 39 -5.56 10.90 1.37
CA LEU A 39 -4.70 10.47 0.27
C LEU A 39 -3.46 11.35 0.14
N THR A 40 -2.34 10.73 -0.22
CA THR A 40 -1.19 11.45 -0.76
C THR A 40 -0.93 10.95 -2.19
N ILE A 41 -1.00 11.87 -3.16
CA ILE A 41 -0.90 11.59 -4.59
C ILE A 41 0.44 12.09 -5.10
N LEU A 42 1.22 11.21 -5.72
CA LEU A 42 2.45 11.55 -6.40
C LEU A 42 2.23 11.39 -7.91
N SER A 43 2.27 12.51 -8.63
CA SER A 43 2.01 12.56 -10.06
C SER A 43 3.31 12.50 -10.86
N PRO A 44 3.39 11.72 -11.96
CA PRO A 44 4.54 11.72 -12.86
C PRO A 44 4.66 13.04 -13.62
N SER A 45 5.82 13.26 -14.26
CA SER A 45 6.07 14.50 -15.02
C SER A 45 5.21 14.62 -16.28
N TYR A 46 4.66 13.51 -16.76
CA TYR A 46 3.76 13.45 -17.92
C TYR A 46 2.49 12.71 -17.56
N PRO A 47 1.33 13.08 -18.13
CA PRO A 47 0.08 12.35 -17.90
C PRO A 47 0.21 10.86 -18.20
N THR A 48 -0.38 10.04 -17.38
CA THR A 48 -0.46 8.58 -17.52
C THR A 48 -1.89 8.12 -17.22
N ASP A 49 -2.27 7.00 -17.79
CA ASP A 49 -3.51 6.28 -17.52
C ASP A 49 -3.31 5.09 -16.54
N THR A 50 -2.13 5.01 -15.94
CA THR A 50 -1.74 3.91 -15.05
C THR A 50 -1.42 4.44 -13.65
N ALA A 51 -2.01 3.82 -12.63
CA ALA A 51 -1.77 4.17 -11.24
C ALA A 51 -1.53 2.96 -10.33
N ILE A 52 -0.83 3.22 -9.23
CA ILE A 52 -0.65 2.29 -8.12
C ILE A 52 -1.32 2.90 -6.88
N ILE A 53 -2.23 2.15 -6.26
CA ILE A 53 -2.79 2.45 -4.94
C ILE A 53 -1.98 1.68 -3.90
N PHE A 54 -1.49 2.37 -2.87
CA PHE A 54 -0.62 1.77 -1.87
C PHE A 54 -1.25 1.75 -0.48
N TYR A 55 -1.33 0.57 0.12
CA TYR A 55 -1.81 0.31 1.47
C TYR A 55 -0.63 0.16 2.45
N PRO A 56 -0.48 1.06 3.44
CA PRO A 56 0.56 0.99 4.46
C PRO A 56 0.49 -0.25 5.34
N GLY A 57 1.63 -0.64 5.89
CA GLY A 57 1.70 -1.67 6.93
C GLY A 57 1.09 -1.22 8.25
N ALA A 58 0.72 -2.19 9.09
CA ALA A 58 0.13 -1.90 10.39
C ALA A 58 1.01 -1.02 11.26
N LYS A 59 0.43 0.04 11.81
CA LYS A 59 1.12 0.97 12.71
C LYS A 59 2.34 1.66 12.08
N VAL A 60 2.32 1.84 10.77
CA VAL A 60 3.32 2.64 10.05
C VAL A 60 2.65 3.89 9.51
N GLU A 61 3.26 5.05 9.77
CA GLU A 61 2.84 6.32 9.18
C GLU A 61 2.97 6.25 7.66
N GLY A 62 1.89 6.57 6.92
CA GLY A 62 1.87 6.48 5.46
C GLY A 62 3.02 7.22 4.79
N THR A 63 3.34 8.39 5.29
CA THR A 63 4.47 9.23 4.83
C THR A 63 5.80 8.44 4.73
N ALA A 64 6.00 7.39 5.56
CA ALA A 64 7.24 6.58 5.52
C ALA A 64 7.47 5.88 4.17
N TYR A 65 6.42 5.71 3.35
CA TYR A 65 6.52 5.07 2.04
C TYR A 65 6.78 6.05 0.88
N LEU A 66 6.77 7.36 1.12
CA LEU A 66 6.97 8.37 0.08
C LEU A 66 8.28 8.21 -0.71
N PRO A 67 9.43 7.85 -0.12
CA PRO A 67 10.65 7.63 -0.92
C PRO A 67 10.51 6.49 -1.95
N LEU A 68 9.83 5.41 -1.60
CA LEU A 68 9.52 4.31 -2.53
C LEU A 68 8.56 4.78 -3.64
N LEU A 69 7.47 5.43 -3.24
CA LEU A 69 6.44 5.88 -4.17
C LEU A 69 6.95 6.98 -5.12
N ASP A 70 7.86 7.86 -4.64
CA ASP A 70 8.50 8.86 -5.48
C ASP A 70 9.41 8.22 -6.55
N GLN A 71 10.12 7.15 -6.23
CA GLN A 71 10.89 6.40 -7.22
C GLN A 71 9.97 5.75 -8.26
N LEU A 72 8.86 5.16 -7.85
CA LEU A 72 7.87 4.59 -8.78
C LEU A 72 7.24 5.67 -9.66
N ARG A 73 6.84 6.80 -9.10
CA ARG A 73 6.33 7.96 -9.85
C ARG A 73 7.30 8.42 -10.94
N GLN A 74 8.62 8.41 -10.66
CA GLN A 74 9.65 8.80 -11.63
C GLN A 74 9.72 7.84 -12.83
N THR A 75 9.20 6.63 -12.71
CA THR A 75 9.07 5.70 -13.84
C THR A 75 7.86 5.99 -14.75
N GLY A 76 7.02 6.95 -14.39
CA GLY A 76 5.85 7.35 -15.17
C GLY A 76 4.51 6.89 -14.63
N LEU A 77 4.46 6.43 -13.38
CA LEU A 77 3.25 5.96 -12.73
C LEU A 77 2.65 7.04 -11.81
N THR A 78 1.34 7.13 -11.75
CA THR A 78 0.67 7.84 -10.66
C THR A 78 0.68 6.95 -9.43
N CYS A 79 1.19 7.44 -8.30
CA CYS A 79 1.20 6.68 -7.04
C CYS A 79 0.27 7.34 -6.03
N ILE A 80 -0.64 6.57 -5.47
CA ILE A 80 -1.66 7.05 -4.53
C ILE A 80 -1.50 6.28 -3.23
N LEU A 81 -1.02 6.97 -2.20
CA LEU A 81 -0.90 6.45 -0.85
C LEU A 81 -2.20 6.69 -0.11
N VAL A 82 -2.79 5.65 0.48
CA VAL A 82 -4.01 5.76 1.29
C VAL A 82 -3.64 5.91 2.77
N GLU A 83 -4.22 6.90 3.44
CA GLU A 83 -4.11 7.03 4.89
C GLU A 83 -5.15 6.14 5.57
N MET A 84 -4.68 5.06 6.21
CA MET A 84 -5.56 4.08 6.83
C MET A 84 -6.03 4.50 8.22
N PRO A 85 -7.32 4.27 8.55
CA PRO A 85 -7.85 4.56 9.87
C PRO A 85 -7.01 3.89 10.97
N PHE A 86 -6.59 4.68 11.96
CA PHE A 86 -5.76 4.19 13.08
C PHE A 86 -4.44 3.53 12.66
N TYR A 87 -3.92 3.81 11.47
CA TYR A 87 -2.76 3.13 10.85
C TYR A 87 -2.95 1.62 10.68
N LEU A 88 -4.18 1.17 10.43
CA LEU A 88 -4.54 -0.25 10.30
C LEU A 88 -5.44 -0.45 9.07
N ALA A 89 -4.90 -1.02 8.01
CA ALA A 89 -5.60 -1.26 6.74
C ALA A 89 -6.84 -2.17 6.87
N ILE A 90 -6.90 -2.99 7.92
CA ILE A 90 -8.05 -3.85 8.18
C ILE A 90 -9.36 -3.08 8.42
N PHE A 91 -9.28 -1.78 8.77
CA PHE A 91 -10.47 -0.95 8.99
C PHE A 91 -10.99 -0.29 7.71
N ASP A 92 -10.25 -0.42 6.59
CA ASP A 92 -10.68 0.13 5.30
C ASP A 92 -10.10 -0.67 4.13
N VAL A 93 -10.53 -1.92 4.03
CA VAL A 93 -10.08 -2.86 2.97
C VAL A 93 -10.44 -2.34 1.58
N ASN A 94 -11.61 -1.67 1.46
CA ASN A 94 -12.18 -1.20 0.20
C ASN A 94 -11.82 0.25 -0.15
N ALA A 95 -10.86 0.86 0.55
CA ALA A 95 -10.42 2.22 0.27
C ALA A 95 -10.03 2.45 -1.22
N ALA A 96 -9.54 1.42 -1.90
CA ALA A 96 -9.18 1.51 -3.33
C ALA A 96 -10.39 1.79 -4.22
N GLU A 97 -11.60 1.33 -3.90
CA GLU A 97 -12.83 1.61 -4.66
C GLU A 97 -13.12 3.12 -4.67
N ASP A 98 -13.06 3.75 -3.49
CA ASP A 98 -13.25 5.19 -3.34
C ASP A 98 -12.14 6.00 -4.05
N VAL A 99 -10.91 5.49 -4.07
CA VAL A 99 -9.80 6.09 -4.82
C VAL A 99 -10.08 6.00 -6.32
N MET A 100 -10.36 4.83 -6.86
CA MET A 100 -10.61 4.62 -8.29
C MET A 100 -11.72 5.53 -8.80
N ALA A 101 -12.79 5.72 -8.01
CA ALA A 101 -13.90 6.61 -8.36
C ALA A 101 -13.49 8.08 -8.49
N GLN A 102 -12.41 8.53 -7.84
CA GLN A 102 -11.92 9.91 -7.90
C GLN A 102 -11.02 10.19 -9.13
N PHE A 103 -10.53 9.15 -9.81
CA PHE A 103 -9.58 9.27 -10.93
C PHE A 103 -10.10 8.60 -12.21
N PRO A 104 -11.15 9.15 -12.85
CA PRO A 104 -11.82 8.53 -14.01
C PRO A 104 -10.94 8.45 -15.27
N ASP A 105 -9.83 9.15 -15.33
CA ASP A 105 -8.88 9.13 -16.46
C ASP A 105 -7.87 7.98 -16.36
N ILE A 106 -7.75 7.33 -15.19
CA ILE A 106 -6.91 6.15 -14.99
C ILE A 106 -7.66 4.91 -15.50
N GLN A 107 -7.00 4.12 -16.33
CA GLN A 107 -7.55 2.91 -16.95
C GLN A 107 -6.89 1.63 -16.43
N HIS A 108 -5.64 1.75 -15.95
CA HIS A 108 -4.85 0.62 -15.47
C HIS A 108 -4.53 0.80 -13.99
N TRP A 109 -5.09 -0.10 -13.19
CA TRP A 109 -4.97 -0.05 -11.74
C TRP A 109 -4.13 -1.19 -11.19
N TYR A 110 -3.08 -0.83 -10.49
CA TYR A 110 -2.32 -1.74 -9.64
C TYR A 110 -2.60 -1.42 -8.19
N ILE A 111 -2.70 -2.46 -7.38
CA ILE A 111 -2.79 -2.29 -5.93
C ILE A 111 -1.54 -2.86 -5.28
N ALA A 112 -1.00 -2.14 -4.32
CA ALA A 112 0.21 -2.53 -3.62
C ALA A 112 0.03 -2.41 -2.11
N GLY A 113 0.77 -3.17 -1.33
CA GLY A 113 0.76 -2.98 0.12
C GLY A 113 1.91 -3.66 0.82
N HIS A 114 2.20 -3.16 2.01
CA HIS A 114 3.22 -3.71 2.89
C HIS A 114 2.58 -4.43 4.08
N SER A 115 3.06 -5.64 4.41
CA SER A 115 2.62 -6.39 5.59
C SER A 115 1.08 -6.49 5.67
N MET A 116 0.43 -6.01 6.73
CA MET A 116 -1.05 -5.97 6.83
C MET A 116 -1.69 -5.24 5.65
N GLY A 117 -1.09 -4.14 5.17
CA GLY A 117 -1.58 -3.44 3.98
C GLY A 117 -1.53 -4.32 2.74
N GLY A 118 -0.49 -5.17 2.60
CA GLY A 118 -0.39 -6.16 1.54
C GLY A 118 -1.49 -7.22 1.61
N ALA A 119 -1.80 -7.73 2.81
CA ALA A 119 -2.89 -8.68 3.00
C ALA A 119 -4.26 -8.07 2.63
N MET A 120 -4.50 -6.81 3.01
CA MET A 120 -5.75 -6.12 2.66
C MET A 120 -5.82 -5.74 1.18
N ALA A 121 -4.69 -5.36 0.56
CA ALA A 121 -4.60 -5.16 -0.89
C ALA A 121 -4.88 -6.46 -1.65
N SER A 122 -4.35 -7.59 -1.16
CA SER A 122 -4.62 -8.91 -1.73
C SER A 122 -6.09 -9.31 -1.62
N GLN A 123 -6.71 -9.05 -0.46
CA GLN A 123 -8.15 -9.28 -0.28
C GLN A 123 -8.95 -8.43 -1.27
N PHE A 124 -8.67 -7.13 -1.37
CA PHE A 124 -9.34 -6.24 -2.31
C PHE A 124 -9.21 -6.75 -3.76
N ALA A 125 -7.99 -7.09 -4.21
CA ALA A 125 -7.75 -7.59 -5.56
C ALA A 125 -8.52 -8.89 -5.84
N SER A 126 -8.63 -9.80 -4.84
CA SER A 126 -9.39 -11.05 -4.99
C SER A 126 -10.91 -10.83 -5.07
N GLU A 127 -11.43 -9.77 -4.45
CA GLU A 127 -12.84 -9.39 -4.50
C GLU A 127 -13.18 -8.56 -5.75
N HIS A 128 -12.18 -7.90 -6.38
CA HIS A 128 -12.30 -7.01 -7.54
C HIS A 128 -11.34 -7.40 -8.70
N PRO A 129 -11.31 -8.67 -9.14
CA PRO A 129 -10.31 -9.14 -10.11
C PRO A 129 -10.41 -8.50 -11.49
N ASP A 130 -11.57 -7.97 -11.85
CA ASP A 130 -11.80 -7.31 -13.14
C ASP A 130 -11.41 -5.81 -13.12
N GLU A 131 -11.12 -5.26 -11.93
CA GLU A 131 -10.78 -3.84 -11.72
C GLU A 131 -9.30 -3.61 -11.44
N VAL A 132 -8.55 -4.69 -11.10
CA VAL A 132 -7.13 -4.63 -10.72
C VAL A 132 -6.31 -5.38 -11.77
N ASP A 133 -5.40 -4.66 -12.46
CA ASP A 133 -4.50 -5.24 -13.46
C ASP A 133 -3.30 -5.98 -12.84
N GLY A 134 -2.99 -5.72 -11.58
CA GLY A 134 -1.91 -6.43 -10.88
C GLY A 134 -1.77 -6.04 -9.41
N LEU A 135 -1.20 -6.98 -8.64
CA LEU A 135 -1.01 -6.88 -7.19
C LEU A 135 0.49 -6.87 -6.85
N ILE A 136 0.90 -6.00 -5.93
CA ILE A 136 2.28 -5.90 -5.46
C ILE A 136 2.32 -6.05 -3.94
N LEU A 137 2.98 -7.11 -3.48
CA LEU A 137 3.08 -7.47 -2.06
C LEU A 137 4.51 -7.25 -1.56
N LEU A 138 4.66 -6.39 -0.56
CA LEU A 138 5.93 -6.10 0.10
C LEU A 138 5.91 -6.67 1.52
N GLY A 139 6.74 -7.67 1.80
CA GLY A 139 6.75 -8.35 3.09
C GLY A 139 5.38 -8.91 3.48
N ALA A 140 4.64 -9.40 2.48
CA ALA A 140 3.34 -10.04 2.59
C ALA A 140 3.26 -11.17 1.56
N TYR A 141 2.26 -12.02 1.70
CA TYR A 141 1.96 -13.11 0.77
C TYR A 141 0.54 -12.98 0.23
N LEU A 142 0.24 -13.72 -0.81
CA LEU A 142 -1.06 -13.71 -1.45
C LEU A 142 -2.14 -14.23 -0.48
N TYR A 143 -3.15 -13.43 -0.26
CA TYR A 143 -4.30 -13.74 0.58
C TYR A 143 -5.59 -13.58 -0.22
N GLY A 144 -6.37 -14.65 -0.33
CA GLY A 144 -7.54 -14.70 -1.21
C GLY A 144 -7.23 -15.33 -2.57
N ASP A 145 -8.20 -15.26 -3.48
CA ASP A 145 -8.13 -15.91 -4.80
C ASP A 145 -7.81 -14.88 -5.90
N TYR A 146 -6.51 -14.52 -5.98
CA TYR A 146 -5.99 -13.65 -7.05
C TYR A 146 -4.82 -14.36 -7.74
N PRO A 147 -4.63 -14.23 -9.09
CA PRO A 147 -3.64 -14.99 -9.82
C PRO A 147 -2.19 -14.66 -9.41
N PRO A 148 -1.35 -15.66 -9.05
CA PRO A 148 0.08 -15.43 -8.83
C PRO A 148 0.80 -14.84 -10.06
N ALA A 149 0.35 -15.14 -11.28
CA ALA A 149 0.90 -14.61 -12.52
C ALA A 149 0.76 -13.06 -12.61
N ASP A 150 -0.27 -12.49 -11.99
CA ASP A 150 -0.55 -11.06 -11.95
C ASP A 150 -0.12 -10.43 -10.60
N THR A 151 0.60 -11.20 -9.77
CA THR A 151 1.09 -10.77 -8.45
C THR A 151 2.61 -10.71 -8.42
N LEU A 152 3.17 -9.57 -7.99
CA LEU A 152 4.59 -9.45 -7.62
C LEU A 152 4.71 -9.55 -6.10
N THR A 153 5.41 -10.56 -5.61
CA THR A 153 5.71 -10.73 -4.18
C THR A 153 7.19 -10.45 -3.91
N VAL A 154 7.46 -9.50 -3.02
CA VAL A 154 8.81 -9.12 -2.59
C VAL A 154 8.93 -9.28 -1.09
N TYR A 155 9.89 -10.07 -0.62
CA TYR A 155 10.14 -10.25 0.80
C TYR A 155 11.64 -10.30 1.13
N GLY A 156 11.99 -10.00 2.38
CA GLY A 156 13.37 -10.09 2.84
C GLY A 156 13.74 -11.51 3.26
N SER A 157 14.98 -11.95 2.97
CA SER A 157 15.51 -13.29 3.29
C SER A 157 15.44 -13.68 4.79
N LEU A 158 15.25 -12.70 5.67
CA LEU A 158 15.06 -12.93 7.11
C LEU A 158 13.58 -12.97 7.52
N ASN A 159 12.65 -12.82 6.58
CA ASN A 159 11.21 -12.83 6.85
C ASN A 159 10.61 -14.23 6.66
N GLN A 160 11.03 -15.16 7.52
CA GLN A 160 10.60 -16.57 7.48
C GLN A 160 9.08 -16.72 7.54
N SER A 161 8.38 -15.84 8.28
CA SER A 161 6.93 -15.92 8.42
C SER A 161 6.17 -15.61 7.12
N VAL A 162 6.78 -14.86 6.20
CA VAL A 162 6.22 -14.63 4.87
C VAL A 162 6.64 -15.75 3.92
N GLU A 163 7.90 -16.17 3.97
CA GLU A 163 8.43 -17.26 3.15
C GLU A 163 7.64 -18.57 3.33
N ASP A 164 7.31 -18.92 4.58
CA ASP A 164 6.58 -20.16 4.93
C ASP A 164 5.14 -20.19 4.36
N GLU A 165 4.55 -19.03 4.05
CA GLU A 165 3.17 -18.91 3.52
C GLU A 165 3.13 -18.78 1.98
N ILE A 166 4.28 -18.60 1.32
CA ILE A 166 4.35 -18.52 -0.15
C ILE A 166 4.35 -19.95 -0.73
N ASP A 167 3.26 -20.35 -1.36
CA ASP A 167 3.07 -21.66 -2.01
C ASP A 167 3.14 -21.60 -3.55
N TYR A 168 3.56 -20.45 -4.10
CA TYR A 168 3.73 -20.18 -5.53
C TYR A 168 5.15 -19.66 -5.83
N THR A 169 5.58 -19.73 -7.09
CA THR A 169 6.94 -19.34 -7.50
C THR A 169 6.98 -18.24 -8.55
N GLU A 170 5.82 -17.91 -9.13
CA GLU A 170 5.69 -16.88 -10.16
C GLU A 170 5.86 -15.49 -9.54
N ASN A 171 6.72 -14.66 -10.14
CA ASN A 171 6.95 -13.27 -9.72
C ASN A 171 7.31 -13.10 -8.23
N VAL A 172 8.04 -14.06 -7.66
CA VAL A 172 8.52 -14.00 -6.27
C VAL A 172 9.97 -13.52 -6.25
N VAL A 173 10.25 -12.48 -5.46
CA VAL A 173 11.57 -11.88 -5.32
C VAL A 173 11.97 -11.85 -3.85
N GLU A 174 13.03 -12.58 -3.52
CA GLU A 174 13.71 -12.52 -2.23
C GLU A 174 14.82 -11.46 -2.28
N ILE A 175 14.85 -10.56 -1.29
CA ILE A 175 15.90 -9.54 -1.13
C ILE A 175 16.74 -9.84 0.12
N GLN A 176 18.06 -9.62 0.03
CA GLN A 176 19.02 -9.82 1.13
C GLN A 176 19.21 -8.57 1.96
#